data_ee9ad21f5b810d8f2d396fa36fbf59a0
#
_entry.id   ee9ad21f5b810d8f2d396fa36fbf59a0
#
_cell.length_a   1.000
_cell.length_b   1.000
_cell.length_c   1.000
_cell.angle_alpha   90.00
_cell.angle_beta   90.00
_cell.angle_gamma   90.00
#
_symmetry.space_group_name_H-M   'P 1'
#
loop_
_entity.id
_entity.type
_entity.pdbx_description
1 polymer ?
#
loop_
_entity_poly.entity_id
_entity_poly.type
_entity_poly.pdbx_seq_one_letter_code
_entity_poly.pdbx_strand_id
1 'polypeptide(L)'
;MKLRIAPSPTGYLHIGNARTALFNWLYARANNGKFLVRIDDTDTARSSEEYMQDIVKNFKWLGIDWDEGVEVGGPHGEYKQSLRFDRYREIAESLLEKNLAYEDDGAIRFKVPNEKEITFQDITRGSMKFNLNDVEDFIILRSDKSPTYHLAST
;
A
#
# COMPACT_ATOMS: atom_id res chain seq x y z
N MET A 1 -16.38 3.74 7.77
CA MET A 1 -15.57 2.87 6.88
C MET A 1 -14.64 3.73 6.04
N LYS A 2 -13.42 3.25 5.74
CA LYS A 2 -12.45 3.93 4.88
C LYS A 2 -11.94 2.95 3.82
N LEU A 3 -11.98 3.34 2.55
CA LEU A 3 -11.49 2.58 1.41
C LEU A 3 -10.37 3.34 0.72
N ARG A 4 -9.53 2.64 -0.03
CA ARG A 4 -8.30 3.21 -0.61
C ARG A 4 -8.03 2.68 -2.00
N ILE A 5 -7.50 3.55 -2.86
CA ILE A 5 -6.69 3.17 -4.01
C ILE A 5 -5.24 3.63 -3.78
N ALA A 6 -4.27 2.83 -4.20
CA ALA A 6 -2.86 3.14 -4.04
C ALA A 6 -2.07 2.80 -5.32
N PRO A 7 -2.24 3.58 -6.39
CA PRO A 7 -1.54 3.34 -7.64
C PRO A 7 -0.05 3.66 -7.52
N SER A 8 0.78 2.86 -8.20
CA SER A 8 2.19 3.17 -8.40
C SER A 8 2.34 4.04 -9.65
N PRO A 9 3.00 5.20 -9.58
CA PRO A 9 3.12 6.13 -10.71
C PRO A 9 4.28 5.73 -11.63
N THR A 10 4.24 4.49 -12.14
CA THR A 10 5.26 3.89 -13.04
C THR A 10 4.82 3.91 -14.51
N GLY A 11 3.71 4.56 -14.81
CA GLY A 11 3.11 4.73 -16.12
C GLY A 11 1.81 5.52 -16.03
N TYR A 12 1.22 5.83 -17.19
CA TYR A 12 -0.07 6.53 -17.28
C TYR A 12 -1.21 5.69 -16.69
N LEU A 13 -2.29 6.38 -16.25
CA LEU A 13 -3.46 5.69 -15.70
C LEU A 13 -4.06 4.74 -16.76
N HIS A 14 -4.18 3.48 -16.41
CA HIS A 14 -4.85 2.49 -17.26
C HIS A 14 -6.20 2.08 -16.68
N ILE A 15 -7.05 1.52 -17.53
CA ILE A 15 -8.44 1.16 -17.19
C ILE A 15 -8.55 0.22 -15.98
N GLY A 16 -7.55 -0.63 -15.73
CA GLY A 16 -7.53 -1.53 -14.57
C GLY A 16 -7.48 -0.77 -13.24
N ASN A 17 -6.60 0.24 -13.14
CA ASN A 17 -6.51 1.10 -11.95
C ASN A 17 -7.74 2.01 -11.83
N ALA A 18 -8.22 2.56 -12.93
CA ALA A 18 -9.44 3.37 -12.95
C ALA A 18 -10.65 2.57 -12.47
N ARG A 19 -10.83 1.34 -12.95
CA ARG A 19 -11.87 0.42 -12.50
C ARG A 19 -11.76 0.15 -10.99
N THR A 20 -10.57 -0.17 -10.49
CA THR A 20 -10.36 -0.45 -9.06
C THR A 20 -10.69 0.79 -8.21
N ALA A 21 -10.26 1.98 -8.64
CA ALA A 21 -10.61 3.23 -7.97
C ALA A 21 -12.12 3.44 -7.96
N LEU A 22 -12.80 3.27 -9.10
CA LEU A 22 -14.25 3.47 -9.23
C LEU A 22 -15.04 2.55 -8.30
N PHE A 23 -14.71 1.24 -8.23
CA PHE A 23 -15.41 0.31 -7.33
C PHE A 23 -15.24 0.68 -5.86
N ASN A 24 -14.02 1.03 -5.43
CA ASN A 24 -13.77 1.46 -4.06
C ASN A 24 -14.48 2.78 -3.74
N TRP A 25 -14.47 3.73 -4.68
CA TRP A 25 -15.14 5.02 -4.54
C TRP A 25 -16.66 4.84 -4.42
N LEU A 26 -17.29 4.09 -5.34
CA LEU A 26 -18.73 3.81 -5.30
C LEU A 26 -19.15 3.13 -4.00
N TYR A 27 -18.36 2.14 -3.55
CA TYR A 27 -18.66 1.44 -2.30
C TYR A 27 -18.51 2.36 -1.09
N ALA A 28 -17.48 3.23 -1.07
CA ALA A 28 -17.33 4.25 -0.02
C ALA A 28 -18.53 5.19 0.01
N ARG A 29 -18.93 5.75 -1.14
CA ARG A 29 -20.05 6.69 -1.25
C ARG A 29 -21.38 6.05 -0.86
N ALA A 30 -21.65 4.82 -1.31
CA ALA A 30 -22.87 4.08 -0.97
C ALA A 30 -23.02 3.77 0.53
N ASN A 31 -21.91 3.72 1.26
CA ASN A 31 -21.89 3.38 2.69
C ASN A 31 -21.51 4.58 3.59
N ASN A 32 -21.61 5.81 3.13
CA ASN A 32 -21.20 7.02 3.85
C ASN A 32 -19.77 6.93 4.41
N GLY A 33 -18.90 6.22 3.70
CA GLY A 33 -17.50 6.03 4.03
C GLY A 33 -16.61 7.09 3.37
N LYS A 34 -15.32 7.05 3.72
CA LYS A 34 -14.28 7.89 3.12
C LYS A 34 -13.51 7.13 2.05
N PHE A 35 -13.15 7.81 0.98
CA PHE A 35 -12.27 7.29 -0.05
C PHE A 35 -10.91 8.02 -0.01
N LEU A 36 -9.82 7.26 -0.05
CA LEU A 36 -8.46 7.75 0.09
C LEU A 36 -7.64 7.42 -1.17
N VAL A 37 -6.85 8.37 -1.63
CA VAL A 37 -5.86 8.17 -2.71
C VAL A 37 -4.44 8.32 -2.15
N ARG A 38 -3.68 7.22 -2.16
CA ARG A 38 -2.26 7.16 -1.80
C ARG A 38 -1.44 6.87 -3.05
N ILE A 39 -0.24 7.40 -3.13
CA ILE A 39 0.71 7.09 -4.20
C ILE A 39 1.78 6.14 -3.69
N ASP A 40 1.85 4.96 -4.30
CA ASP A 40 2.83 3.94 -3.93
C ASP A 40 4.06 4.01 -4.87
N ASP A 41 4.92 5.00 -4.61
CA ASP A 41 6.12 5.36 -5.37
C ASP A 41 7.41 4.78 -4.76
N THR A 42 7.34 3.59 -4.17
CA THR A 42 8.51 2.90 -3.58
C THR A 42 9.56 2.46 -4.61
N ASP A 43 9.17 2.31 -5.86
CA ASP A 43 10.07 2.10 -6.98
C ASP A 43 10.47 3.46 -7.57
N THR A 44 11.45 4.09 -6.95
CA THR A 44 11.88 5.45 -7.32
C THR A 44 12.50 5.53 -8.71
N ALA A 45 13.01 4.43 -9.24
CA ALA A 45 13.61 4.40 -10.57
C ALA A 45 12.57 4.48 -11.70
N ARG A 46 11.37 3.93 -11.47
CA ARG A 46 10.29 3.91 -12.47
C ARG A 46 9.17 4.90 -12.17
N SER A 47 9.11 5.44 -10.97
CA SER A 47 8.10 6.41 -10.58
C SER A 47 8.44 7.81 -11.08
N SER A 48 7.46 8.55 -11.57
CA SER A 48 7.63 9.95 -11.95
C SER A 48 6.49 10.84 -11.49
N GLU A 49 6.80 12.11 -11.30
CA GLU A 49 5.80 13.14 -10.98
C GLU A 49 4.77 13.30 -12.12
N GLU A 50 5.21 13.16 -13.38
CA GLU A 50 4.34 13.21 -14.55
C GLU A 50 3.24 12.14 -14.48
N TYR A 51 3.60 10.89 -14.18
CA TYR A 51 2.62 9.80 -14.05
C TYR A 51 1.70 9.99 -12.84
N MET A 52 2.20 10.54 -11.75
CA MET A 52 1.36 10.87 -10.61
C MET A 52 0.32 11.93 -10.97
N GLN A 53 0.73 12.99 -11.66
CA GLN A 53 -0.18 14.06 -12.11
C GLN A 53 -1.21 13.55 -13.12
N ASP A 54 -0.81 12.64 -14.01
CA ASP A 54 -1.72 11.98 -14.93
C ASP A 54 -2.81 11.18 -14.20
N ILE A 55 -2.42 10.37 -13.21
CA ILE A 55 -3.36 9.60 -12.38
C ILE A 55 -4.37 10.52 -11.71
N VAL A 56 -3.90 11.57 -11.06
CA VAL A 56 -4.74 12.56 -10.34
C VAL A 56 -5.69 13.28 -11.31
N LYS A 57 -5.16 13.76 -12.44
CA LYS A 57 -5.95 14.44 -13.48
C LYS A 57 -7.06 13.52 -14.02
N ASN A 58 -6.73 12.28 -14.29
CA ASN A 58 -7.71 11.34 -14.86
C ASN A 58 -8.74 10.89 -13.82
N PHE A 59 -8.41 10.75 -12.54
CA PHE A 59 -9.42 10.54 -11.51
C PHE A 59 -10.41 11.69 -11.43
N LYS A 60 -9.94 12.92 -11.45
CA LYS A 60 -10.81 14.12 -11.50
C LYS A 60 -11.68 14.16 -12.76
N TRP A 61 -11.12 13.81 -13.91
CA TRP A 61 -11.86 13.74 -15.18
C TRP A 61 -12.96 12.68 -15.14
N LEU A 62 -12.72 11.54 -14.46
CA LEU A 62 -13.71 10.49 -14.23
C LEU A 62 -14.77 10.86 -13.19
N GLY A 63 -14.66 12.01 -12.53
CA GLY A 63 -15.54 12.42 -11.44
C GLY A 63 -15.30 11.71 -10.13
N ILE A 64 -14.13 11.05 -9.98
CA ILE A 64 -13.73 10.39 -8.74
C ILE A 64 -13.05 11.43 -7.86
N ASP A 65 -13.75 11.89 -6.83
CA ASP A 65 -13.22 12.72 -5.75
C ASP A 65 -12.76 11.87 -4.56
N TRP A 66 -11.88 12.42 -3.71
CA TRP A 66 -11.41 11.72 -2.52
C TRP A 66 -11.36 12.64 -1.31
N ASP A 67 -11.56 12.02 -0.14
CA ASP A 67 -11.69 12.74 1.13
C ASP A 67 -10.36 12.90 1.86
N GLU A 68 -9.35 12.07 1.48
CA GLU A 68 -8.06 12.01 2.13
C GLU A 68 -7.01 11.52 1.13
N GLY A 69 -5.80 12.06 1.17
CA GLY A 69 -4.75 11.60 0.27
C GLY A 69 -3.97 12.72 -0.40
N VAL A 70 -3.36 12.38 -1.54
CA VAL A 70 -2.59 13.38 -2.31
C VAL A 70 -3.47 14.57 -2.70
N GLU A 71 -2.89 15.77 -2.73
CA GLU A 71 -3.50 17.09 -2.95
C GLU A 71 -4.46 17.57 -1.85
N VAL A 72 -5.27 16.70 -1.23
CA VAL A 72 -6.26 17.11 -0.22
C VAL A 72 -5.72 16.97 1.20
N GLY A 73 -4.64 16.20 1.39
CA GLY A 73 -4.08 15.96 2.72
C GLY A 73 -4.94 15.04 3.57
N GLY A 74 -4.82 15.17 4.88
CA GLY A 74 -5.58 14.38 5.87
C GLY A 74 -4.80 14.16 7.17
N PRO A 75 -5.38 13.40 8.13
CA PRO A 75 -4.84 13.28 9.48
C PRO A 75 -3.67 12.29 9.63
N HIS A 76 -3.31 11.55 8.58
CA HIS A 76 -2.33 10.46 8.68
C HIS A 76 -0.94 10.79 8.10
N GLY A 77 -0.66 12.05 7.83
CA GLY A 77 0.63 12.55 7.34
C GLY A 77 0.77 12.39 5.83
N GLU A 78 1.94 11.92 5.39
CA GLU A 78 2.28 11.86 3.98
C GLU A 78 1.53 10.74 3.23
N TYR A 79 1.04 11.06 2.03
CA TYR A 79 0.30 10.15 1.16
C TYR A 79 1.08 9.72 -0.09
N LYS A 80 2.38 10.04 -0.14
CA LYS A 80 3.39 9.46 -1.02
C LYS A 80 4.27 8.54 -0.19
N GLN A 81 4.46 7.31 -0.62
CA GLN A 81 5.23 6.33 0.16
C GLN A 81 6.72 6.68 0.24
N SER A 82 7.28 7.32 -0.79
CA SER A 82 8.68 7.79 -0.79
C SER A 82 8.99 8.77 0.35
N LEU A 83 8.00 9.55 0.79
CA LEU A 83 8.16 10.51 1.90
C LEU A 83 8.09 9.85 3.29
N ARG A 84 7.86 8.54 3.35
CA ARG A 84 7.72 7.77 4.59
C ARG A 84 8.85 6.77 4.82
N PHE A 85 9.94 6.84 4.07
CA PHE A 85 11.02 5.84 4.15
C PHE A 85 11.66 5.76 5.53
N ASP A 86 11.84 6.89 6.22
CA ASP A 86 12.36 6.90 7.59
C ASP A 86 11.44 6.13 8.54
N ARG A 87 10.13 6.32 8.40
CA ARG A 87 9.14 5.58 9.18
C ARG A 87 9.20 4.07 8.93
N TYR A 88 9.44 3.65 7.69
CA TYR A 88 9.58 2.22 7.36
C TYR A 88 10.85 1.62 7.94
N ARG A 89 11.95 2.38 8.01
CA ARG A 89 13.19 1.94 8.69
C ARG A 89 12.94 1.74 10.18
N GLU A 90 12.33 2.71 10.87
CA GLU A 90 11.96 2.58 12.28
C GLU A 90 11.09 1.34 12.55
N ILE A 91 10.11 1.07 11.68
CA ILE A 91 9.25 -0.11 11.81
C ILE A 91 10.06 -1.40 11.62
N ALA A 92 10.92 -1.47 10.60
CA ALA A 92 11.75 -2.64 10.36
C ALA A 92 12.69 -2.92 11.53
N GLU A 93 13.32 -1.90 12.11
CA GLU A 93 14.16 -2.00 13.30
C GLU A 93 13.35 -2.48 14.52
N SER A 94 12.15 -1.92 14.74
CA SER A 94 11.26 -2.38 15.81
C SER A 94 10.84 -3.85 15.65
N LEU A 95 10.71 -4.34 14.42
CA LEU A 95 10.42 -5.76 14.16
C LEU A 95 11.62 -6.66 14.46
N LEU A 96 12.85 -6.20 14.21
CA LEU A 96 14.09 -6.88 14.64
C LEU A 96 14.15 -7.01 16.16
N GLU A 97 13.95 -5.90 16.89
CA GLU A 97 13.96 -5.88 18.35
C GLU A 97 12.94 -6.85 18.96
N LYS A 98 11.78 -7.00 18.30
CA LYS A 98 10.72 -7.93 18.71
C LYS A 98 10.93 -9.38 18.26
N ASN A 99 12.05 -9.69 17.60
CA ASN A 99 12.31 -10.99 16.98
C ASN A 99 11.26 -11.44 15.96
N LEU A 100 10.51 -10.51 15.37
CA LEU A 100 9.55 -10.73 14.29
C LEU A 100 10.18 -10.58 12.90
N ALA A 101 11.43 -10.17 12.85
CA ALA A 101 12.25 -10.06 11.64
C ALA A 101 13.69 -10.49 11.96
N TYR A 102 14.51 -10.66 10.93
CA TYR A 102 15.94 -10.95 11.04
C TYR A 102 16.73 -10.33 9.89
N GLU A 103 18.02 -10.15 10.11
CA GLU A 103 18.93 -9.67 9.07
C GLU A 103 19.39 -10.83 8.18
N ASP A 104 19.41 -10.59 6.87
CA ASP A 104 19.88 -11.52 5.86
C ASP A 104 20.57 -10.74 4.75
N ASP A 105 21.90 -10.90 4.64
CA ASP A 105 22.76 -10.24 3.65
C ASP A 105 22.52 -8.71 3.53
N GLY A 106 22.43 -8.05 4.69
CA GLY A 106 22.21 -6.60 4.81
C GLY A 106 20.76 -6.14 4.58
N ALA A 107 19.87 -7.03 4.16
CA ALA A 107 18.43 -6.80 4.11
C ALA A 107 17.76 -7.22 5.43
N ILE A 108 16.51 -6.79 5.65
CA ILE A 108 15.68 -7.25 6.76
C ILE A 108 14.52 -8.08 6.21
N ARG A 109 14.40 -9.31 6.72
CA ARG A 109 13.30 -10.23 6.39
C ARG A 109 12.30 -10.32 7.53
N PHE A 110 11.02 -10.27 7.19
CA PHE A 110 9.94 -10.57 8.11
C PHE A 110 9.81 -12.08 8.28
N LYS A 111 9.72 -12.53 9.53
CA LYS A 111 9.42 -13.91 9.86
C LYS A 111 7.94 -14.18 9.73
N VAL A 112 7.57 -15.08 8.83
CA VAL A 112 6.19 -15.54 8.74
C VAL A 112 5.87 -16.34 10.00
N PRO A 113 4.76 -16.04 10.72
CA PRO A 113 4.39 -16.77 11.92
C PRO A 113 4.18 -18.27 11.66
N ASN A 114 4.54 -19.11 12.64
CA ASN A 114 4.36 -20.55 12.57
C ASN A 114 2.88 -21.01 12.69
N GLU A 115 1.95 -20.08 12.65
CA GLU A 115 0.53 -20.36 12.61
C GLU A 115 0.17 -21.01 11.28
N LYS A 116 -0.70 -22.02 11.33
CA LYS A 116 -1.02 -22.79 10.11
C LYS A 116 -1.93 -22.04 9.15
N GLU A 117 -2.82 -21.21 9.69
CA GLU A 117 -3.84 -20.53 8.90
C GLU A 117 -4.09 -19.10 9.41
N ILE A 118 -4.34 -18.18 8.49
CA ILE A 118 -4.99 -16.91 8.79
C ILE A 118 -6.37 -16.89 8.14
N THR A 119 -7.35 -16.31 8.84
CA THR A 119 -8.71 -16.13 8.34
C THR A 119 -9.13 -14.67 8.44
N PHE A 120 -9.84 -14.20 7.43
CA PHE A 120 -10.45 -12.86 7.45
C PHE A 120 -11.76 -12.85 6.65
N GLN A 121 -12.58 -11.83 6.87
CA GLN A 121 -13.80 -11.61 6.13
C GLN A 121 -13.55 -10.65 4.96
N ASP A 122 -13.72 -11.15 3.75
CA ASP A 122 -13.70 -10.36 2.54
C ASP A 122 -15.12 -9.91 2.18
N ILE A 123 -15.29 -8.65 1.77
CA ILE A 123 -16.60 -8.07 1.48
C ILE A 123 -17.30 -8.77 0.31
N THR A 124 -16.53 -9.26 -0.66
CA THR A 124 -17.06 -9.89 -1.88
C THR A 124 -17.05 -11.40 -1.85
N ARG A 125 -16.05 -11.99 -1.16
CA ARG A 125 -15.80 -13.43 -1.14
C ARG A 125 -16.20 -14.10 0.17
N GLY A 126 -16.61 -13.34 1.19
CA GLY A 126 -16.95 -13.87 2.49
C GLY A 126 -15.74 -14.32 3.29
N SER A 127 -15.84 -15.43 4.00
CA SER A 127 -14.74 -15.94 4.81
C SER A 127 -13.62 -16.52 3.94
N MET A 128 -12.43 -15.92 4.05
CA MET A 128 -11.22 -16.35 3.36
C MET A 128 -10.25 -17.00 4.34
N LYS A 129 -9.59 -18.08 3.90
CA LYS A 129 -8.56 -18.80 4.63
C LYS A 129 -7.31 -18.91 3.79
N PHE A 130 -6.14 -18.66 4.39
CA PHE A 130 -4.84 -18.82 3.77
C PHE A 130 -3.96 -19.70 4.62
N ASN A 131 -3.29 -20.67 4.00
CA ASN A 131 -2.30 -21.50 4.65
C ASN A 131 -0.95 -20.76 4.67
N LEU A 132 -0.42 -20.47 5.85
CA LEU A 132 0.86 -19.79 6.00
C LEU A 132 2.07 -20.68 5.67
N ASN A 133 1.90 -22.01 5.63
CA ASN A 133 2.98 -22.90 5.17
C ASN A 133 3.36 -22.67 3.69
N ASP A 134 2.50 -22.01 2.92
CA ASP A 134 2.74 -21.68 1.51
C ASP A 134 3.40 -20.29 1.36
N VAL A 135 3.69 -19.59 2.48
CA VAL A 135 4.28 -18.26 2.52
C VAL A 135 5.67 -18.32 3.14
N GLU A 136 6.68 -17.99 2.37
CA GLU A 136 8.06 -17.90 2.86
C GLU A 136 8.32 -16.54 3.52
N ASP A 137 9.37 -16.48 4.37
CA ASP A 137 9.90 -15.23 4.90
C ASP A 137 10.28 -14.29 3.76
N PHE A 138 9.87 -13.03 3.85
CA PHE A 138 10.06 -12.08 2.75
C PHE A 138 10.78 -10.80 3.19
N ILE A 139 11.53 -10.21 2.26
CA ILE A 139 12.26 -8.97 2.50
C ILE A 139 11.27 -7.82 2.69
N ILE A 140 11.41 -7.09 3.80
CA ILE A 140 10.66 -5.88 4.11
C ILE A 140 11.50 -4.61 3.90
N LEU A 141 12.81 -4.68 4.16
CA LEU A 141 13.76 -3.61 3.91
C LEU A 141 14.96 -4.17 3.14
N ARG A 142 15.31 -3.54 2.03
CA ARG A 142 16.45 -3.96 1.20
C ARG A 142 17.79 -3.56 1.84
N SER A 143 18.89 -4.10 1.32
CA SER A 143 20.25 -3.77 1.78
C SER A 143 20.62 -2.28 1.60
N ASP A 144 20.02 -1.59 0.62
CA ASP A 144 20.13 -0.14 0.43
C ASP A 144 19.23 0.68 1.37
N LYS A 145 18.57 0.02 2.32
CA LYS A 145 17.62 0.60 3.28
C LYS A 145 16.34 1.17 2.65
N SER A 146 16.04 0.83 1.41
CA SER A 146 14.73 1.14 0.81
C SER A 146 13.68 0.10 1.22
N PRO A 147 12.43 0.51 1.48
CA PRO A 147 11.35 -0.42 1.80
C PRO A 147 10.93 -1.22 0.58
N THR A 148 10.44 -2.43 0.81
CA THR A 148 9.74 -3.18 -0.22
C THR A 148 8.28 -2.77 -0.28
N TYR A 149 7.59 -3.18 -1.36
CA TYR A 149 6.15 -3.02 -1.48
C TYR A 149 5.40 -3.65 -0.29
N HIS A 150 5.84 -4.79 0.20
CA HIS A 150 5.21 -5.48 1.33
C HIS A 150 5.15 -4.61 2.59
N LEU A 151 6.26 -3.96 2.95
CA LEU A 151 6.30 -3.06 4.11
C LEU A 151 5.48 -1.79 3.87
N ALA A 152 5.60 -1.21 2.67
CA ALA A 152 4.96 0.08 2.37
C ALA A 152 3.43 -0.04 2.16
N SER A 153 2.92 -1.21 1.78
CA SER A 153 1.48 -1.42 1.55
C SER A 153 0.69 -1.77 2.81
N THR A 154 1.39 -2.12 3.90
CA THR A 154 0.81 -2.45 5.19
C THR A 154 0.60 -1.21 6.03
#